data_7b5a6368a158217345010b385ae9feab
#
_entry.id   7b5a6368a158217345010b385ae9feab
#
_cell.length_a   1.000
_cell.length_b   1.000
_cell.length_c   1.000
_cell.angle_alpha   90.00
_cell.angle_beta   90.00
_cell.angle_gamma   90.00
#
_symmetry.space_group_name_H-M   'P 1'
#
loop_
_entity.id
_entity.type
_entity.pdbx_description
1 polymer ?
#
loop_
_entity_poly.entity_id
_entity_poly.type
_entity_poly.pdbx_seq_one_letter_code
_entity_poly.pdbx_strand_id
1 'polypeptide(L)'
;WLAWASLAACLLGAGIAPTLPLLAAGPAVLALYPERRPLAVTLAVALPVGVCLALPWPLLLQALEPDRFAGWIAAETLQLTAGTSPLLGAATYLAHLPWFAFPVTPIALWALWIRRKSLADRPQSLPLVFLLLTLAMLAVSYRPKEVPALLLLPPLALLATPGALSLRRGAANAFDSFAMMTFTFFAAVVWVAWSAMALGWPERLAKRVVVLRPGFTGQFDFLAVLIAGVATAWWLWLIVTAPRSPYRSLTHWTMGFTTLWLLAIALLLPWFDYGKSYRPVAEAVAHQLSDRAECLAERGLNGTQRASFAYFAGLEPLSSTSPAGRLCKWLVVQGNSRQELAAPKGRWDLVWEGNRPGERREKFRLYRRDEQF
;
A
#
# COMPACT_ATOMS: atom_id res chain seq x y z
N TRP A 1 -6.25 -4.84 -27.58
CA TRP A 1 -7.13 -5.32 -26.48
C TRP A 1 -6.50 -5.03 -25.11
N LEU A 2 -5.27 -5.51 -24.85
CA LEU A 2 -4.61 -5.35 -23.54
C LEU A 2 -4.45 -3.88 -23.11
N ALA A 3 -4.13 -2.97 -24.03
CA ALA A 3 -3.96 -1.55 -23.73
C ALA A 3 -5.27 -0.91 -23.23
N TRP A 4 -6.42 -1.27 -23.78
CA TRP A 4 -7.72 -0.75 -23.35
C TRP A 4 -8.12 -1.27 -21.98
N ALA A 5 -7.98 -2.58 -21.79
CA ALA A 5 -8.27 -3.22 -20.52
C ALA A 5 -7.35 -2.70 -19.41
N SER A 6 -6.06 -2.51 -19.70
CA SER A 6 -5.10 -1.95 -18.75
C SER A 6 -5.42 -0.51 -18.37
N LEU A 7 -5.81 0.33 -19.33
CA LEU A 7 -6.18 1.72 -19.05
C LEU A 7 -7.46 1.79 -18.21
N ALA A 8 -8.49 1.02 -18.57
CA ALA A 8 -9.73 0.96 -17.79
C ALA A 8 -9.48 0.44 -16.37
N ALA A 9 -8.70 -0.64 -16.22
CA ALA A 9 -8.34 -1.18 -14.92
C ALA A 9 -7.54 -0.18 -14.08
N CYS A 10 -6.66 0.60 -14.70
CA CYS A 10 -5.88 1.64 -14.01
C CYS A 10 -6.78 2.79 -13.53
N LEU A 11 -7.70 3.27 -14.38
CA LEU A 11 -8.66 4.31 -14.02
C LEU A 11 -9.61 3.86 -12.89
N LEU A 12 -10.12 2.63 -12.97
CA LEU A 12 -11.04 2.09 -11.97
C LEU A 12 -10.34 1.72 -10.66
N GLY A 13 -9.12 1.19 -10.72
CA GLY A 13 -8.42 0.70 -9.54
C GLY A 13 -7.56 1.73 -8.82
N ALA A 14 -6.92 2.63 -9.57
CA ALA A 14 -5.97 3.59 -9.02
C ALA A 14 -6.46 5.05 -9.03
N GLY A 15 -7.53 5.34 -9.78
CA GLY A 15 -8.07 6.69 -9.94
C GLY A 15 -7.43 7.49 -11.08
N ILE A 16 -7.74 8.78 -11.15
CA ILE A 16 -7.32 9.67 -12.23
C ILE A 16 -5.83 10.02 -12.09
N ALA A 17 -5.42 10.44 -10.89
CA ALA A 17 -4.07 10.94 -10.65
C ALA A 17 -2.96 9.95 -11.03
N PRO A 18 -2.97 8.66 -10.62
CA PRO A 18 -1.96 7.69 -11.01
C PRO A 18 -1.96 7.30 -12.49
N THR A 19 -3.06 7.54 -13.20
CA THR A 19 -3.18 7.25 -14.64
C THR A 19 -2.60 8.34 -15.54
N LEU A 20 -2.41 9.55 -15.05
CA LEU A 20 -1.88 10.68 -15.83
C LEU A 20 -0.51 10.39 -16.48
N PRO A 21 0.48 9.75 -15.83
CA PRO A 21 1.75 9.40 -16.49
C PRO A 21 1.59 8.45 -17.67
N LEU A 22 0.66 7.50 -17.59
CA LEU A 22 0.35 6.59 -18.69
C LEU A 22 -0.25 7.34 -19.89
N LEU A 23 -1.17 8.27 -19.61
CA LEU A 23 -1.78 9.12 -20.61
C LEU A 23 -0.76 10.06 -21.27
N ALA A 24 0.15 10.64 -20.49
CA ALA A 24 1.21 11.52 -20.99
C ALA A 24 2.30 10.76 -21.73
N ALA A 25 2.60 9.51 -21.38
CA ALA A 25 3.60 8.68 -22.05
C ALA A 25 3.22 8.39 -23.51
N GLY A 26 1.94 8.24 -23.83
CA GLY A 26 1.47 8.01 -25.19
C GLY A 26 1.93 9.08 -26.19
N PRO A 27 1.58 10.35 -26.01
CA PRO A 27 2.04 11.45 -26.87
C PRO A 27 3.56 11.61 -26.87
N ALA A 28 4.23 11.45 -25.73
CA ALA A 28 5.68 11.54 -25.65
C ALA A 28 6.36 10.46 -26.50
N VAL A 29 5.84 9.24 -26.48
CA VAL A 29 6.31 8.14 -27.32
C VAL A 29 6.06 8.42 -28.80
N LEU A 30 4.88 8.94 -29.16
CA LEU A 30 4.60 9.36 -30.54
C LEU A 30 5.57 10.41 -31.05
N ALA A 31 6.03 11.32 -30.20
CA ALA A 31 7.02 12.34 -30.58
C ALA A 31 8.41 11.75 -30.82
N LEU A 32 8.78 10.68 -30.13
CA LEU A 32 10.10 10.05 -30.18
C LEU A 32 10.25 8.99 -31.30
N TYR A 33 9.13 8.46 -31.83
CA TYR A 33 9.21 7.35 -32.79
C TYR A 33 8.85 7.76 -34.23
N PRO A 34 9.64 7.36 -35.23
CA PRO A 34 9.38 7.65 -36.66
C PRO A 34 8.15 6.91 -37.18
N GLU A 35 7.90 5.68 -36.72
CA GLU A 35 6.72 4.89 -37.11
C GLU A 35 5.49 5.24 -36.27
N ARG A 36 4.95 6.44 -36.50
CA ARG A 36 3.89 7.01 -35.69
C ARG A 36 2.51 6.37 -35.89
N ARG A 37 2.23 5.90 -37.11
CA ARG A 37 0.87 5.46 -37.50
C ARG A 37 0.29 4.32 -36.67
N PRO A 38 0.94 3.14 -36.53
CA PRO A 38 0.33 2.04 -35.78
C PRO A 38 0.15 2.38 -34.30
N LEU A 39 1.10 3.11 -33.71
CA LEU A 39 1.01 3.53 -32.32
C LEU A 39 -0.07 4.60 -32.13
N ALA A 40 -0.15 5.58 -33.04
CA ALA A 40 -1.18 6.61 -33.02
C ALA A 40 -2.59 6.01 -33.10
N VAL A 41 -2.80 5.04 -34.01
CA VAL A 41 -4.07 4.34 -34.14
C VAL A 41 -4.40 3.55 -32.87
N THR A 42 -3.42 2.84 -32.32
CA THR A 42 -3.62 2.09 -31.05
C THR A 42 -4.02 3.03 -29.91
N LEU A 43 -3.35 4.16 -29.75
CA LEU A 43 -3.67 5.13 -28.70
C LEU A 43 -5.00 5.85 -28.97
N ALA A 44 -5.27 6.22 -30.22
CA ALA A 44 -6.52 6.88 -30.59
C ALA A 44 -7.76 6.01 -30.33
N VAL A 45 -7.61 4.69 -30.35
CA VAL A 45 -8.68 3.74 -30.03
C VAL A 45 -8.64 3.36 -28.52
N ALA A 46 -7.44 3.13 -27.97
CA ALA A 46 -7.30 2.70 -26.58
C ALA A 46 -7.79 3.75 -25.56
N LEU A 47 -7.54 5.04 -25.83
CA LEU A 47 -7.96 6.11 -24.93
C LEU A 47 -9.48 6.21 -24.80
N PRO A 48 -10.27 6.43 -25.88
CA PRO A 48 -11.70 6.53 -25.75
C PRO A 48 -12.36 5.24 -25.25
N VAL A 49 -11.92 4.07 -25.70
CA VAL A 49 -12.46 2.79 -25.23
C VAL A 49 -12.17 2.57 -23.75
N GLY A 50 -10.93 2.83 -23.29
CA GLY A 50 -10.57 2.71 -21.88
C GLY A 50 -11.38 3.67 -20.99
N VAL A 51 -11.57 4.92 -21.43
CA VAL A 51 -12.39 5.90 -20.74
C VAL A 51 -13.88 5.47 -20.73
N CYS A 52 -14.42 5.04 -21.86
CA CYS A 52 -15.81 4.56 -21.94
C CYS A 52 -16.06 3.36 -21.03
N LEU A 53 -15.08 2.47 -20.86
CA LEU A 53 -15.20 1.33 -19.93
C LEU A 53 -15.10 1.75 -18.45
N ALA A 54 -14.40 2.84 -18.15
CA ALA A 54 -14.28 3.35 -16.80
C ALA A 54 -15.40 4.30 -16.37
N LEU A 55 -16.03 5.01 -17.31
CA LEU A 55 -17.07 6.03 -17.04
C LEU A 55 -18.34 5.52 -16.32
N PRO A 56 -18.85 4.29 -16.54
CA PRO A 56 -20.09 3.86 -15.89
C PRO A 56 -20.03 3.96 -14.36
N TRP A 57 -18.87 3.67 -13.75
CA TRP A 57 -18.74 3.73 -12.30
C TRP A 57 -18.89 5.14 -11.71
N PRO A 58 -18.15 6.19 -12.16
CA PRO A 58 -18.32 7.52 -11.60
C PRO A 58 -19.69 8.14 -11.95
N LEU A 59 -20.27 7.81 -13.12
CA LEU A 59 -21.63 8.27 -13.46
C LEU A 59 -22.68 7.64 -12.55
N LEU A 60 -22.54 6.33 -12.26
CA LEU A 60 -23.42 5.64 -11.33
C LEU A 60 -23.27 6.18 -9.92
N LEU A 61 -22.04 6.42 -9.48
CA LEU A 61 -21.75 7.03 -8.16
C LEU A 61 -22.39 8.43 -8.06
N GLN A 62 -22.25 9.26 -9.11
CA GLN A 62 -22.86 10.59 -9.14
C GLN A 62 -24.39 10.53 -9.07
N ALA A 63 -25.00 9.55 -9.77
CA ALA A 63 -26.46 9.40 -9.81
C ALA A 63 -27.04 8.86 -8.50
N LEU A 64 -26.36 7.90 -7.85
CA LEU A 64 -26.86 7.24 -6.64
C LEU A 64 -26.44 7.95 -5.35
N GLU A 65 -25.22 8.49 -5.30
CA GLU A 65 -24.62 9.04 -4.08
C GLU A 65 -23.80 10.30 -4.40
N PRO A 66 -24.44 11.44 -4.68
CA PRO A 66 -23.75 12.67 -5.12
C PRO A 66 -22.73 13.20 -4.11
N ASP A 67 -22.99 13.05 -2.81
CA ASP A 67 -22.07 13.48 -1.75
C ASP A 67 -20.78 12.64 -1.75
N ARG A 68 -20.87 11.34 -1.98
CA ARG A 68 -19.69 10.47 -2.12
C ARG A 68 -18.93 10.76 -3.40
N PHE A 69 -19.63 11.07 -4.49
CA PHE A 69 -19.00 11.51 -5.74
C PHE A 69 -18.21 12.81 -5.53
N ALA A 70 -18.82 13.82 -4.88
CA ALA A 70 -18.14 15.08 -4.55
C ALA A 70 -16.90 14.84 -3.66
N GLY A 71 -17.01 13.97 -2.66
CA GLY A 71 -15.90 13.57 -1.81
C GLY A 71 -14.77 12.87 -2.58
N TRP A 72 -15.10 12.00 -3.53
CA TRP A 72 -14.11 11.34 -4.40
C TRP A 72 -13.39 12.33 -5.30
N ILE A 73 -14.10 13.24 -5.98
CA ILE A 73 -13.49 14.29 -6.81
C ILE A 73 -12.59 15.21 -5.98
N ALA A 74 -13.03 15.58 -4.76
CA ALA A 74 -12.22 16.39 -3.86
C ALA A 74 -10.93 15.66 -3.44
N ALA A 75 -10.98 14.36 -3.20
CA ALA A 75 -9.81 13.55 -2.88
C ALA A 75 -8.82 13.46 -4.06
N GLU A 76 -9.32 13.23 -5.28
CA GLU A 76 -8.50 13.23 -6.50
C GLU A 76 -7.83 14.60 -6.75
N THR A 77 -8.60 15.68 -6.58
CA THR A 77 -8.09 17.04 -6.73
C THR A 77 -7.02 17.35 -5.68
N LEU A 78 -7.24 16.93 -4.43
CA LEU A 78 -6.27 17.11 -3.35
C LEU A 78 -4.96 16.35 -3.63
N GLN A 79 -5.04 15.14 -4.20
CA GLN A 79 -3.85 14.40 -4.61
C GLN A 79 -3.02 15.17 -5.66
N LEU A 80 -3.68 15.81 -6.60
CA LEU A 80 -3.02 16.61 -7.66
C LEU A 80 -2.45 17.94 -7.17
N THR A 81 -2.99 18.51 -6.10
CA THR A 81 -2.65 19.86 -5.62
C THR A 81 -1.83 19.89 -4.33
N ALA A 82 -1.76 18.78 -3.59
CA ALA A 82 -1.12 18.71 -2.26
C ALA A 82 0.42 18.63 -2.28
N GLY A 83 1.04 18.89 -3.43
CA GLY A 83 2.49 18.73 -3.64
C GLY A 83 3.36 19.66 -2.77
N THR A 84 4.58 19.23 -2.59
CA THR A 84 5.70 20.00 -2.05
C THR A 84 6.45 20.72 -3.18
N SER A 85 7.60 21.39 -2.88
CA SER A 85 8.44 21.85 -3.97
C SER A 85 8.87 20.67 -4.87
N PRO A 86 8.77 20.77 -6.20
CA PRO A 86 9.04 19.66 -7.11
C PRO A 86 10.44 19.05 -6.96
N LEU A 87 11.45 19.89 -6.70
CA LEU A 87 12.83 19.44 -6.48
C LEU A 87 12.97 18.60 -5.22
N LEU A 88 12.35 19.02 -4.13
CA LEU A 88 12.39 18.28 -2.87
C LEU A 88 11.62 16.96 -2.99
N GLY A 89 10.47 16.98 -3.66
CA GLY A 89 9.69 15.76 -3.94
C GLY A 89 10.47 14.75 -4.76
N ALA A 90 11.07 15.16 -5.87
CA ALA A 90 11.91 14.31 -6.71
C ALA A 90 13.13 13.76 -5.95
N ALA A 91 13.83 14.61 -5.23
CA ALA A 91 15.00 14.19 -4.42
C ALA A 91 14.62 13.14 -3.37
N THR A 92 13.48 13.32 -2.71
CA THR A 92 13.00 12.36 -1.71
C THR A 92 12.69 11.01 -2.34
N TYR A 93 11.96 10.95 -3.47
CA TYR A 93 11.70 9.69 -4.17
C TYR A 93 12.98 9.02 -4.66
N LEU A 94 13.90 9.78 -5.26
CA LEU A 94 15.19 9.26 -5.72
C LEU A 94 16.04 8.70 -4.57
N ALA A 95 16.04 9.34 -3.40
CA ALA A 95 16.74 8.85 -2.22
C ALA A 95 16.15 7.54 -1.66
N HIS A 96 14.84 7.34 -1.79
CA HIS A 96 14.17 6.12 -1.32
C HIS A 96 14.28 4.95 -2.31
N LEU A 97 14.38 5.21 -3.62
CA LEU A 97 14.40 4.17 -4.66
C LEU A 97 15.43 3.05 -4.45
N PRO A 98 16.69 3.30 -4.04
CA PRO A 98 17.67 2.23 -3.87
C PRO A 98 17.28 1.20 -2.82
N TRP A 99 16.55 1.60 -1.78
CA TRP A 99 16.07 0.73 -0.71
C TRP A 99 14.70 0.13 -1.04
N PHE A 100 13.78 0.97 -1.48
CA PHE A 100 12.40 0.60 -1.76
C PHE A 100 12.28 -0.37 -2.95
N ALA A 101 13.04 -0.13 -4.02
CA ALA A 101 13.02 -0.95 -5.22
C ALA A 101 14.29 -1.80 -5.38
N PHE A 102 14.93 -2.20 -4.27
CA PHE A 102 16.03 -3.16 -4.32
C PHE A 102 15.50 -4.57 -4.71
N PRO A 103 16.18 -5.28 -5.63
CA PRO A 103 17.43 -4.95 -6.32
C PRO A 103 17.24 -4.29 -7.71
N VAL A 104 16.02 -3.90 -8.04
CA VAL A 104 15.66 -3.41 -9.39
C VAL A 104 16.40 -2.11 -9.72
N THR A 105 16.49 -1.18 -8.76
CA THR A 105 17.14 0.14 -8.98
C THR A 105 18.60 0.02 -9.38
N PRO A 106 19.50 -0.67 -8.67
CA PRO A 106 20.90 -0.79 -9.09
C PRO A 106 21.05 -1.50 -10.43
N ILE A 107 20.19 -2.47 -10.76
CA ILE A 107 20.22 -3.16 -12.05
C ILE A 107 19.74 -2.23 -13.17
N ALA A 108 18.71 -1.39 -12.93
CA ALA A 108 18.26 -0.39 -13.90
C ALA A 108 19.35 0.67 -14.15
N LEU A 109 20.03 1.15 -13.12
CA LEU A 109 21.16 2.07 -13.27
C LEU A 109 22.31 1.43 -14.07
N TRP A 110 22.61 0.16 -13.82
CA TRP A 110 23.55 -0.60 -14.60
C TRP A 110 23.15 -0.71 -16.07
N ALA A 111 21.88 -1.01 -16.34
CA ALA A 111 21.34 -1.05 -17.70
C ALA A 111 21.49 0.29 -18.43
N LEU A 112 21.13 1.39 -17.77
CA LEU A 112 21.28 2.74 -18.31
C LEU A 112 22.75 3.08 -18.58
N TRP A 113 23.66 2.70 -17.68
CA TRP A 113 25.09 2.93 -17.85
C TRP A 113 25.66 2.19 -19.06
N ILE A 114 25.36 0.90 -19.21
CA ILE A 114 25.84 0.11 -20.35
C ILE A 114 25.30 0.68 -21.66
N ARG A 115 24.06 1.07 -21.70
CA ARG A 115 23.34 1.51 -22.89
C ARG A 115 23.28 3.03 -23.05
N ARG A 116 24.13 3.78 -22.34
CA ARG A 116 24.13 5.26 -22.37
C ARG A 116 24.26 5.88 -23.74
N LYS A 117 24.85 5.15 -24.70
CA LYS A 117 25.01 5.60 -26.11
C LYS A 117 23.79 5.29 -26.98
N SER A 118 22.87 4.45 -26.51
CA SER A 118 21.67 3.98 -27.23
C SER A 118 20.38 4.21 -26.43
N LEU A 119 20.36 5.23 -25.56
CA LEU A 119 19.17 5.56 -24.75
C LEU A 119 17.98 6.01 -25.59
N ALA A 120 18.23 6.54 -26.78
CA ALA A 120 17.19 6.93 -27.73
C ALA A 120 16.56 5.74 -28.47
N ASP A 121 17.17 4.54 -28.38
CA ASP A 121 16.63 3.35 -29.02
C ASP A 121 15.32 2.92 -28.35
N ARG A 122 14.37 2.41 -29.15
CA ARG A 122 13.01 2.08 -28.75
C ARG A 122 12.89 1.28 -27.43
N PRO A 123 13.68 0.21 -27.20
CA PRO A 123 13.50 -0.62 -26.01
C PRO A 123 13.79 0.10 -24.68
N GLN A 124 14.61 1.17 -24.68
CA GLN A 124 15.02 1.90 -23.48
C GLN A 124 14.29 3.24 -23.34
N SER A 125 14.02 3.93 -24.44
CA SER A 125 13.43 5.27 -24.41
C SER A 125 12.02 5.26 -23.80
N LEU A 126 11.20 4.26 -24.12
CA LEU A 126 9.85 4.17 -23.63
C LEU A 126 9.78 4.02 -22.09
N PRO A 127 10.44 3.01 -21.46
CA PRO A 127 10.45 2.88 -20.02
C PRO A 127 11.11 4.08 -19.31
N LEU A 128 12.13 4.68 -19.92
CA LEU A 128 12.80 5.85 -19.37
C LEU A 128 11.87 7.08 -19.36
N VAL A 129 11.19 7.35 -20.47
CA VAL A 129 10.21 8.45 -20.55
C VAL A 129 9.08 8.23 -19.55
N PHE A 130 8.58 7.00 -19.45
CA PHE A 130 7.52 6.68 -18.49
C PHE A 130 8.00 6.85 -17.05
N LEU A 131 9.23 6.43 -16.71
CA LEU A 131 9.84 6.65 -15.40
C LEU A 131 9.95 8.14 -15.06
N LEU A 132 10.45 8.94 -16.00
CA LEU A 132 10.65 10.38 -15.80
C LEU A 132 9.30 11.12 -15.66
N LEU A 133 8.31 10.78 -16.47
CA LEU A 133 6.96 11.37 -16.36
C LEU A 133 6.30 10.99 -15.03
N THR A 134 6.42 9.73 -14.61
CA THR A 134 5.89 9.27 -13.32
C THR A 134 6.58 9.98 -12.17
N LEU A 135 7.90 10.08 -12.21
CA LEU A 135 8.68 10.80 -11.19
C LEU A 135 8.31 12.29 -11.13
N ALA A 136 8.18 12.94 -12.30
CA ALA A 136 7.79 14.35 -12.39
C ALA A 136 6.40 14.58 -11.80
N MET A 137 5.44 13.72 -12.15
CA MET A 137 4.09 13.80 -11.59
C MET A 137 4.10 13.61 -10.07
N LEU A 138 4.77 12.58 -9.57
CA LEU A 138 4.87 12.31 -8.13
C LEU A 138 5.56 13.45 -7.37
N ALA A 139 6.57 14.07 -7.99
CA ALA A 139 7.30 15.21 -7.41
C ALA A 139 6.41 16.44 -7.23
N VAL A 140 5.46 16.66 -8.14
CA VAL A 140 4.56 17.82 -8.13
C VAL A 140 3.29 17.55 -7.31
N SER A 141 2.70 16.35 -7.46
CA SER A 141 1.33 16.07 -7.03
C SER A 141 1.24 15.42 -5.65
N TYR A 142 2.22 14.63 -5.25
CA TYR A 142 2.14 13.84 -4.02
C TYR A 142 3.13 14.30 -2.97
N ARG A 143 2.68 14.35 -1.71
CA ARG A 143 3.61 14.34 -0.59
C ARG A 143 4.39 13.02 -0.63
N PRO A 144 5.73 13.04 -0.52
CA PRO A 144 6.54 11.82 -0.59
C PRO A 144 6.05 10.77 0.42
N LYS A 145 5.57 9.64 -0.11
CA LYS A 145 5.08 8.48 0.65
C LYS A 145 5.44 7.20 -0.10
N GLU A 146 5.45 6.09 0.64
CA GLU A 146 5.83 4.79 0.05
C GLU A 146 4.79 4.28 -0.96
N VAL A 147 3.50 4.46 -0.70
CA VAL A 147 2.43 3.92 -1.56
C VAL A 147 2.45 4.52 -2.97
N PRO A 148 2.49 5.86 -3.17
CA PRO A 148 2.67 6.43 -4.49
C PRO A 148 3.96 6.01 -5.19
N ALA A 149 5.06 5.73 -4.46
CA ALA A 149 6.32 5.27 -5.01
C ALA A 149 6.20 3.93 -5.76
N LEU A 150 5.18 3.11 -5.47
CA LEU A 150 4.89 1.87 -6.21
C LEU A 150 4.70 2.09 -7.71
N LEU A 151 4.23 3.28 -8.11
CA LEU A 151 4.07 3.64 -9.54
C LEU A 151 5.41 3.70 -10.31
N LEU A 152 6.53 3.84 -9.61
CA LEU A 152 7.86 3.85 -10.22
C LEU A 152 8.39 2.44 -10.52
N LEU A 153 7.82 1.39 -9.90
CA LEU A 153 8.32 0.01 -10.04
C LEU A 153 8.16 -0.55 -11.47
N PRO A 154 7.01 -0.42 -12.17
CA PRO A 154 6.85 -0.96 -13.51
C PRO A 154 7.89 -0.42 -14.52
N PRO A 155 8.05 0.90 -14.68
CA PRO A 155 9.04 1.42 -15.61
C PRO A 155 10.48 1.09 -15.19
N LEU A 156 10.77 1.05 -13.88
CA LEU A 156 12.07 0.62 -13.38
C LEU A 156 12.37 -0.84 -13.69
N ALA A 157 11.41 -1.74 -13.53
CA ALA A 157 11.56 -3.16 -13.87
C ALA A 157 11.83 -3.37 -15.37
N LEU A 158 11.13 -2.62 -16.23
CA LEU A 158 11.38 -2.66 -17.67
C LEU A 158 12.79 -2.17 -18.02
N LEU A 159 13.27 -1.11 -17.38
CA LEU A 159 14.64 -0.61 -17.56
C LEU A 159 15.69 -1.59 -17.02
N ALA A 160 15.41 -2.29 -15.93
CA ALA A 160 16.33 -3.24 -15.31
C ALA A 160 16.53 -4.52 -16.13
N THR A 161 15.55 -4.94 -16.93
CA THR A 161 15.57 -6.22 -17.65
C THR A 161 16.84 -6.42 -18.48
N PRO A 162 17.26 -5.49 -19.39
CA PRO A 162 18.49 -5.67 -20.16
C PRO A 162 19.75 -5.63 -19.28
N GLY A 163 19.72 -4.95 -18.16
CA GLY A 163 20.81 -4.93 -17.18
C GLY A 163 21.01 -6.29 -16.53
N ALA A 164 19.93 -6.91 -16.05
CA ALA A 164 19.97 -8.22 -15.43
C ALA A 164 20.54 -9.30 -16.38
N LEU A 165 20.15 -9.27 -17.66
CA LEU A 165 20.62 -10.22 -18.68
C LEU A 165 22.08 -9.97 -19.10
N SER A 166 22.62 -8.77 -18.86
CA SER A 166 23.99 -8.40 -19.20
C SER A 166 24.99 -8.60 -18.08
N LEU A 167 24.56 -9.08 -16.91
CA LEU A 167 25.44 -9.32 -15.77
C LEU A 167 26.53 -10.34 -16.14
N ARG A 168 27.78 -10.04 -15.77
CA ARG A 168 28.89 -10.98 -15.90
C ARG A 168 28.61 -12.21 -15.00
N ARG A 169 29.08 -13.38 -15.42
CA ARG A 169 28.84 -14.66 -14.72
C ARG A 169 29.08 -14.60 -13.20
N GLY A 170 30.16 -13.94 -12.75
CA GLY A 170 30.44 -13.78 -11.34
C GLY A 170 29.39 -12.94 -10.60
N ALA A 171 28.99 -11.80 -11.18
CA ALA A 171 27.95 -10.95 -10.62
C ALA A 171 26.58 -11.62 -10.64
N ALA A 172 26.25 -12.35 -11.72
CA ALA A 172 25.00 -13.10 -11.81
C ALA A 172 24.94 -14.23 -10.73
N ASN A 173 26.04 -14.95 -10.52
CA ASN A 173 26.12 -15.98 -9.48
C ASN A 173 26.03 -15.38 -8.07
N ALA A 174 26.72 -14.27 -7.81
CA ALA A 174 26.64 -13.59 -6.52
C ALA A 174 25.21 -13.11 -6.24
N PHE A 175 24.56 -12.54 -7.24
CA PHE A 175 23.18 -12.07 -7.16
C PHE A 175 22.19 -13.23 -6.91
N ASP A 176 22.41 -14.36 -7.58
CA ASP A 176 21.67 -15.59 -7.40
C ASP A 176 21.82 -16.18 -5.98
N SER A 177 23.08 -16.31 -5.53
CA SER A 177 23.38 -16.82 -4.19
C SER A 177 22.83 -15.93 -3.10
N PHE A 178 22.91 -14.62 -3.29
CA PHE A 178 22.33 -13.64 -2.35
C PHE A 178 20.82 -13.80 -2.23
N ALA A 179 20.10 -14.00 -3.35
CA ALA A 179 18.67 -14.28 -3.32
C ALA A 179 18.35 -15.53 -2.53
N MET A 180 19.02 -16.66 -2.86
CA MET A 180 18.79 -17.92 -2.18
C MET A 180 19.04 -17.83 -0.67
N MET A 181 20.16 -17.24 -0.25
CA MET A 181 20.48 -17.06 1.17
C MET A 181 19.48 -16.17 1.89
N THR A 182 19.15 -15.02 1.30
CA THR A 182 18.25 -14.01 1.89
C THR A 182 16.85 -14.59 2.08
N PHE A 183 16.25 -15.16 1.04
CA PHE A 183 14.88 -15.65 1.13
C PHE A 183 14.76 -16.91 1.98
N THR A 184 15.76 -17.81 1.97
CA THR A 184 15.77 -18.96 2.86
C THR A 184 15.93 -18.56 4.31
N PHE A 185 16.82 -17.60 4.60
CA PHE A 185 16.98 -17.06 5.96
C PHE A 185 15.69 -16.42 6.47
N PHE A 186 15.08 -15.52 5.70
CA PHE A 186 13.85 -14.88 6.15
C PHE A 186 12.66 -15.84 6.20
N ALA A 187 12.59 -16.84 5.34
CA ALA A 187 11.59 -17.89 5.46
C ALA A 187 11.75 -18.64 6.79
N ALA A 188 12.97 -19.02 7.17
CA ALA A 188 13.23 -19.62 8.48
C ALA A 188 12.83 -18.70 9.64
N VAL A 189 13.12 -17.37 9.54
CA VAL A 189 12.69 -16.38 10.55
C VAL A 189 11.17 -16.33 10.67
N VAL A 190 10.43 -16.37 9.55
CA VAL A 190 8.96 -16.40 9.55
C VAL A 190 8.44 -17.65 10.25
N TRP A 191 9.00 -18.81 9.95
CA TRP A 191 8.63 -20.07 10.62
C TRP A 191 8.91 -20.05 12.13
N VAL A 192 10.06 -19.54 12.55
CA VAL A 192 10.41 -19.41 13.98
C VAL A 192 9.49 -18.39 14.67
N ALA A 193 9.15 -17.27 14.01
CA ALA A 193 8.22 -16.31 14.56
C ALA A 193 6.81 -16.91 14.71
N TRP A 194 6.34 -17.64 13.71
CA TRP A 194 5.06 -18.34 13.78
C TRP A 194 5.05 -19.41 14.89
N SER A 195 6.08 -20.22 15.02
CA SER A 195 6.16 -21.23 16.08
C SER A 195 6.13 -20.61 17.48
N ALA A 196 6.76 -19.45 17.65
CA ALA A 196 6.70 -18.70 18.91
C ALA A 196 5.28 -18.18 19.21
N MET A 197 4.52 -17.80 18.18
CA MET A 197 3.15 -17.30 18.33
C MET A 197 2.12 -18.41 18.52
N ALA A 198 2.19 -19.48 17.74
CA ALA A 198 1.18 -20.52 17.69
C ALA A 198 1.48 -21.71 18.66
N LEU A 199 2.75 -22.03 18.85
CA LEU A 199 3.20 -23.20 19.65
C LEU A 199 3.89 -22.80 20.96
N GLY A 200 4.15 -21.50 21.18
CA GLY A 200 4.86 -21.04 22.37
C GLY A 200 6.36 -21.36 22.40
N TRP A 201 6.95 -21.80 21.28
CA TRP A 201 8.37 -22.18 21.19
C TRP A 201 9.08 -21.42 20.06
N PRO A 202 10.28 -20.84 20.30
CA PRO A 202 11.04 -20.81 21.57
C PRO A 202 10.44 -19.87 22.61
N GLU A 203 10.47 -20.25 23.88
CA GLU A 203 9.81 -19.48 24.96
C GLU A 203 10.25 -18.01 25.06
N ARG A 204 11.52 -17.72 24.81
CA ARG A 204 12.04 -16.32 24.86
C ARG A 204 11.33 -15.44 23.83
N LEU A 205 11.08 -15.95 22.65
CA LEU A 205 10.36 -15.22 21.60
C LEU A 205 8.85 -15.18 21.89
N ALA A 206 8.27 -16.27 22.37
CA ALA A 206 6.86 -16.31 22.77
C ALA A 206 6.53 -15.26 23.85
N LYS A 207 7.38 -15.13 24.88
CA LYS A 207 7.25 -14.07 25.89
C LYS A 207 7.34 -12.66 25.26
N ARG A 208 8.20 -12.46 24.27
CA ARG A 208 8.28 -11.19 23.54
C ARG A 208 7.04 -10.87 22.73
N VAL A 209 6.45 -11.88 22.07
CA VAL A 209 5.19 -11.73 21.32
C VAL A 209 4.08 -11.21 22.22
N VAL A 210 3.90 -11.79 23.42
CA VAL A 210 2.92 -11.36 24.40
C VAL A 210 3.17 -9.93 24.90
N VAL A 211 4.43 -9.56 25.15
CA VAL A 211 4.78 -8.20 25.57
C VAL A 211 4.52 -7.17 24.45
N LEU A 212 4.77 -7.54 23.20
CA LEU A 212 4.55 -6.64 22.06
C LEU A 212 3.06 -6.47 21.73
N ARG A 213 2.26 -7.50 21.94
CA ARG A 213 0.81 -7.51 21.65
C ARG A 213 0.07 -8.18 22.82
N PRO A 214 -0.18 -7.45 23.91
CA PRO A 214 -0.92 -7.98 25.06
C PRO A 214 -2.31 -8.44 24.64
N GLY A 215 -2.68 -9.65 25.08
CA GLY A 215 -4.00 -10.26 24.77
C GLY A 215 -4.05 -11.01 23.44
N PHE A 216 -2.99 -11.03 22.64
CA PHE A 216 -2.94 -11.88 21.46
C PHE A 216 -2.79 -13.36 21.86
N THR A 217 -3.73 -14.18 21.40
CA THR A 217 -3.69 -15.65 21.53
C THR A 217 -3.46 -16.23 20.14
N GLY A 218 -2.28 -16.78 19.91
CA GLY A 218 -1.97 -17.49 18.66
C GLY A 218 -2.87 -18.71 18.52
N GLN A 219 -3.46 -18.88 17.34
CA GLN A 219 -4.22 -20.07 16.99
C GLN A 219 -3.49 -20.85 15.92
N PHE A 220 -3.55 -22.18 16.02
CA PHE A 220 -3.03 -23.06 14.98
C PHE A 220 -4.07 -23.15 13.85
N ASP A 221 -3.72 -22.61 12.68
CA ASP A 221 -4.52 -22.76 11.47
C ASP A 221 -3.85 -23.77 10.54
N PHE A 222 -4.49 -24.93 10.38
CA PHE A 222 -3.99 -26.00 9.54
C PHE A 222 -3.84 -25.60 8.08
N LEU A 223 -4.80 -24.84 7.53
CA LEU A 223 -4.78 -24.41 6.13
C LEU A 223 -3.62 -23.44 5.88
N ALA A 224 -3.41 -22.47 6.77
CA ALA A 224 -2.31 -21.53 6.68
C ALA A 224 -0.95 -22.24 6.73
N VAL A 225 -0.79 -23.22 7.63
CA VAL A 225 0.44 -24.04 7.76
C VAL A 225 0.66 -24.90 6.52
N LEU A 226 -0.40 -25.51 5.98
CA LEU A 226 -0.32 -26.30 4.75
C LEU A 226 0.14 -25.45 3.56
N ILE A 227 -0.46 -24.28 3.36
CA ILE A 227 -0.08 -23.34 2.28
C ILE A 227 1.39 -22.92 2.45
N ALA A 228 1.78 -22.54 3.65
CA ALA A 228 3.14 -22.13 3.95
C ALA A 228 4.15 -23.29 3.75
N GLY A 229 3.78 -24.50 4.15
CA GLY A 229 4.59 -25.71 3.96
C GLY A 229 4.80 -26.03 2.48
N VAL A 230 3.73 -26.00 1.68
CA VAL A 230 3.80 -26.21 0.22
C VAL A 230 4.68 -25.14 -0.44
N ALA A 231 4.49 -23.86 -0.08
CA ALA A 231 5.30 -22.78 -0.61
C ALA A 231 6.79 -22.92 -0.26
N THR A 232 7.09 -23.35 0.98
CA THR A 232 8.47 -23.59 1.41
C THR A 232 9.08 -24.79 0.67
N ALA A 233 8.34 -25.87 0.53
CA ALA A 233 8.79 -27.05 -0.22
C ALA A 233 9.05 -26.72 -1.70
N TRP A 234 8.17 -25.94 -2.31
CA TRP A 234 8.34 -25.44 -3.66
C TRP A 234 9.60 -24.57 -3.80
N TRP A 235 9.85 -23.67 -2.86
CA TRP A 235 11.06 -22.84 -2.83
C TRP A 235 12.33 -23.69 -2.75
N LEU A 236 12.39 -24.64 -1.84
CA LEU A 236 13.54 -25.53 -1.68
C LEU A 236 13.76 -26.41 -2.92
N TRP A 237 12.68 -26.92 -3.51
CA TRP A 237 12.75 -27.67 -4.76
C TRP A 237 13.30 -26.82 -5.91
N LEU A 238 12.86 -25.56 -6.02
CA LEU A 238 13.33 -24.62 -7.04
C LEU A 238 14.84 -24.35 -6.91
N ILE A 239 15.34 -24.14 -5.69
CA ILE A 239 16.78 -23.94 -5.44
C ILE A 239 17.61 -25.08 -6.02
N VAL A 240 17.15 -26.32 -5.85
CA VAL A 240 17.88 -27.53 -6.28
C VAL A 240 17.74 -27.77 -7.79
N THR A 241 16.56 -27.51 -8.37
CA THR A 241 16.22 -27.93 -9.73
C THR A 241 16.37 -26.85 -10.79
N ALA A 242 16.49 -25.55 -10.40
CA ALA A 242 16.56 -24.46 -11.35
C ALA A 242 17.73 -24.60 -12.34
N PRO A 243 17.45 -24.63 -13.66
CA PRO A 243 18.48 -24.80 -14.68
C PRO A 243 19.46 -23.62 -14.69
N ARG A 244 20.71 -23.90 -15.05
CA ARG A 244 21.74 -22.87 -15.25
C ARG A 244 21.44 -22.02 -16.50
N SER A 245 20.63 -20.99 -16.35
CA SER A 245 20.24 -20.07 -17.41
C SER A 245 20.54 -18.60 -17.01
N PRO A 246 20.61 -17.66 -17.96
CA PRO A 246 20.74 -16.23 -17.65
C PRO A 246 19.59 -15.68 -16.79
N TYR A 247 18.45 -16.36 -16.80
CA TYR A 247 17.24 -15.97 -16.04
C TYR A 247 17.19 -16.53 -14.63
N ARG A 248 18.09 -17.46 -14.27
CA ARG A 248 18.06 -18.19 -12.99
C ARG A 248 18.00 -17.24 -11.78
N SER A 249 18.86 -16.23 -11.77
CA SER A 249 18.89 -15.25 -10.69
C SER A 249 17.58 -14.46 -10.58
N LEU A 250 17.00 -14.05 -11.70
CA LEU A 250 15.69 -13.39 -11.71
C LEU A 250 14.59 -14.32 -11.19
N THR A 251 14.62 -15.60 -11.58
CA THR A 251 13.66 -16.60 -11.10
C THR A 251 13.76 -16.75 -9.57
N HIS A 252 14.97 -16.88 -9.03
CA HIS A 252 15.16 -17.00 -7.58
C HIS A 252 14.72 -15.73 -6.83
N TRP A 253 14.98 -14.54 -7.36
CA TRP A 253 14.48 -13.30 -6.76
C TRP A 253 12.96 -13.22 -6.77
N THR A 254 12.32 -13.48 -7.90
CA THR A 254 10.87 -13.40 -8.03
C THR A 254 10.17 -14.43 -7.16
N MET A 255 10.58 -15.70 -7.28
CA MET A 255 9.96 -16.81 -6.54
C MET A 255 10.28 -16.75 -5.04
N GLY A 256 11.49 -16.35 -4.67
CA GLY A 256 11.88 -16.17 -3.27
C GLY A 256 11.07 -15.07 -2.60
N PHE A 257 10.91 -13.93 -3.27
CA PHE A 257 10.07 -12.83 -2.76
C PHE A 257 8.60 -13.25 -2.64
N THR A 258 8.06 -13.92 -3.67
CA THR A 258 6.66 -14.40 -3.66
C THR A 258 6.45 -15.42 -2.53
N THR A 259 7.38 -16.36 -2.36
CA THR A 259 7.33 -17.33 -1.26
C THR A 259 7.36 -16.64 0.09
N LEU A 260 8.31 -15.72 0.31
CA LEU A 260 8.42 -14.99 1.58
C LEU A 260 7.16 -14.20 1.89
N TRP A 261 6.59 -13.53 0.87
CA TRP A 261 5.33 -12.78 1.01
C TRP A 261 4.16 -13.70 1.37
N LEU A 262 4.07 -14.85 0.69
CA LEU A 262 3.03 -15.85 0.97
C LEU A 262 3.15 -16.43 2.39
N LEU A 263 4.38 -16.74 2.83
CA LEU A 263 4.62 -17.17 4.21
C LEU A 263 4.22 -16.09 5.23
N ALA A 264 4.63 -14.85 4.98
CA ALA A 264 4.30 -13.75 5.88
C ALA A 264 2.79 -13.54 6.02
N ILE A 265 2.05 -13.59 4.90
CA ILE A 265 0.58 -13.48 4.94
C ILE A 265 -0.03 -14.70 5.60
N ALA A 266 0.33 -15.92 5.20
CA ALA A 266 -0.31 -17.12 5.74
C ALA A 266 -0.07 -17.27 7.25
N LEU A 267 1.15 -17.00 7.72
CA LEU A 267 1.55 -17.33 9.09
C LEU A 267 1.52 -16.14 10.06
N LEU A 268 1.81 -14.91 9.60
CA LEU A 268 1.96 -13.76 10.48
C LEU A 268 0.81 -12.75 10.40
N LEU A 269 -0.06 -12.84 9.37
CA LEU A 269 -1.15 -11.88 9.20
C LEU A 269 -2.05 -11.76 10.43
N PRO A 270 -2.45 -12.85 11.14
CA PRO A 270 -3.30 -12.71 12.33
C PRO A 270 -2.68 -11.85 13.44
N TRP A 271 -1.36 -11.93 13.61
CA TRP A 271 -0.64 -11.12 14.60
C TRP A 271 -0.51 -9.65 14.18
N PHE A 272 -0.25 -9.42 12.89
CA PHE A 272 -0.22 -8.06 12.34
C PHE A 272 -1.60 -7.42 12.38
N ASP A 273 -2.63 -8.15 11.97
CA ASP A 273 -4.02 -7.67 11.96
C ASP A 273 -4.48 -7.32 13.37
N TYR A 274 -4.28 -8.20 14.35
CA TYR A 274 -4.62 -7.93 15.75
C TYR A 274 -4.01 -6.62 16.25
N GLY A 275 -2.75 -6.34 15.91
CA GLY A 275 -2.06 -5.12 16.37
C GLY A 275 -2.31 -3.87 15.53
N LYS A 276 -2.83 -4.01 14.32
CA LYS A 276 -3.07 -2.89 13.39
C LYS A 276 -4.54 -2.57 13.19
N SER A 277 -5.43 -3.52 13.47
CA SER A 277 -6.87 -3.34 13.35
C SER A 277 -7.42 -2.35 14.39
N TYR A 278 -8.34 -1.51 13.94
CA TYR A 278 -9.16 -0.65 14.83
C TYR A 278 -10.40 -1.37 15.35
N ARG A 279 -10.61 -2.63 14.96
CA ARG A 279 -11.77 -3.43 15.38
C ARG A 279 -11.96 -3.44 16.89
N PRO A 280 -10.92 -3.74 17.74
CA PRO A 280 -11.11 -3.77 19.19
C PRO A 280 -11.55 -2.41 19.77
N VAL A 281 -11.06 -1.31 19.17
CA VAL A 281 -11.45 0.04 19.62
C VAL A 281 -12.87 0.36 19.20
N ALA A 282 -13.25 0.07 17.96
CA ALA A 282 -14.59 0.33 17.44
C ALA A 282 -15.66 -0.48 18.22
N GLU A 283 -15.41 -1.76 18.44
CA GLU A 283 -16.29 -2.64 19.23
C GLU A 283 -16.38 -2.18 20.69
N ALA A 284 -15.26 -1.81 21.31
CA ALA A 284 -15.27 -1.31 22.70
C ALA A 284 -16.07 -0.01 22.83
N VAL A 285 -15.95 0.91 21.88
CA VAL A 285 -16.78 2.13 21.86
C VAL A 285 -18.25 1.78 21.66
N ALA A 286 -18.59 0.88 20.74
CA ALA A 286 -19.95 0.44 20.49
C ALA A 286 -20.62 -0.20 21.73
N HIS A 287 -19.85 -0.92 22.53
CA HIS A 287 -20.34 -1.51 23.78
C HIS A 287 -20.65 -0.48 24.86
N GLN A 288 -20.10 0.73 24.79
CA GLN A 288 -20.42 1.81 25.73
C GLN A 288 -21.68 2.60 25.35
N LEU A 289 -22.08 2.56 24.08
CA LEU A 289 -23.31 3.21 23.62
C LEU A 289 -24.52 2.34 23.99
N SER A 290 -25.52 2.95 24.58
CA SER A 290 -26.77 2.27 25.03
C SER A 290 -27.58 1.81 23.80
N ASP A 291 -27.54 2.60 22.72
CA ASP A 291 -28.14 2.27 21.44
C ASP A 291 -27.15 2.65 20.33
N ARG A 292 -26.97 1.75 19.33
CA ARG A 292 -26.15 2.03 18.15
C ARG A 292 -26.71 3.14 17.26
N ALA A 293 -27.99 3.47 17.40
CA ALA A 293 -28.63 4.59 16.72
C ALA A 293 -28.32 5.94 17.36
N GLU A 294 -27.66 5.98 18.54
CA GLU A 294 -27.29 7.24 19.18
C GLU A 294 -26.21 7.96 18.34
N CYS A 295 -26.39 9.27 18.20
CA CYS A 295 -25.46 10.12 17.47
C CYS A 295 -24.07 10.14 18.15
N LEU A 296 -23.03 9.75 17.43
CA LEU A 296 -21.64 9.78 17.84
C LEU A 296 -20.90 10.90 17.07
N ALA A 297 -20.38 11.88 17.79
CA ALA A 297 -19.46 12.86 17.20
C ALA A 297 -18.02 12.34 17.23
N GLU A 298 -17.17 12.84 16.33
CA GLU A 298 -15.75 12.53 16.31
C GLU A 298 -14.88 13.79 16.31
N ARG A 299 -13.68 13.67 16.90
CA ARG A 299 -12.63 14.66 16.84
C ARG A 299 -11.27 13.98 16.70
N GLY A 300 -10.58 14.27 15.59
CA GLY A 300 -9.24 13.75 15.29
C GLY A 300 -9.21 12.40 14.61
N LEU A 301 -10.34 11.75 14.31
CA LEU A 301 -10.36 10.51 13.53
C LEU A 301 -9.95 10.78 12.08
N ASN A 302 -9.04 9.96 11.57
CA ASN A 302 -8.72 9.94 10.15
C ASN A 302 -9.73 9.09 9.36
N GLY A 303 -9.65 9.15 8.01
CA GLY A 303 -10.57 8.41 7.12
C GLY A 303 -10.59 6.91 7.37
N THR A 304 -9.43 6.28 7.63
CA THR A 304 -9.31 4.85 7.89
C THR A 304 -9.98 4.46 9.20
N GLN A 305 -9.83 5.29 10.25
CA GLN A 305 -10.46 5.07 11.54
C GLN A 305 -11.98 5.17 11.43
N ARG A 306 -12.50 6.21 10.77
CA ARG A 306 -13.95 6.37 10.51
C ARG A 306 -14.52 5.18 9.76
N ALA A 307 -13.85 4.75 8.68
CA ALA A 307 -14.26 3.56 7.93
C ALA A 307 -14.27 2.29 8.81
N SER A 308 -13.31 2.15 9.73
CA SER A 308 -13.26 1.02 10.66
C SER A 308 -14.42 1.06 11.67
N PHE A 309 -14.80 2.22 12.18
CA PHE A 309 -15.97 2.37 13.05
C PHE A 309 -17.26 1.99 12.31
N ALA A 310 -17.42 2.44 11.07
CA ALA A 310 -18.58 2.08 10.24
C ALA A 310 -18.63 0.58 9.98
N TYR A 311 -17.50 -0.02 9.57
CA TYR A 311 -17.46 -1.42 9.16
C TYR A 311 -17.58 -2.42 10.31
N PHE A 312 -16.84 -2.21 11.43
CA PHE A 312 -16.81 -3.18 12.53
C PHE A 312 -17.90 -2.95 13.56
N ALA A 313 -18.33 -1.71 13.75
CA ALA A 313 -19.27 -1.34 14.80
C ALA A 313 -20.63 -0.84 14.29
N GLY A 314 -20.75 -0.58 12.98
CA GLY A 314 -21.96 0.03 12.41
C GLY A 314 -22.17 1.47 12.89
N LEU A 315 -21.10 2.15 13.31
CA LEU A 315 -21.14 3.53 13.79
C LEU A 315 -20.62 4.46 12.71
N GLU A 316 -21.38 5.51 12.39
CA GLU A 316 -20.97 6.57 11.46
C GLU A 316 -20.67 7.87 12.24
N PRO A 317 -19.42 8.07 12.71
CA PRO A 317 -19.10 9.25 13.50
C PRO A 317 -19.19 10.53 12.67
N LEU A 318 -19.91 11.53 13.17
CA LEU A 318 -20.06 12.84 12.56
C LEU A 318 -18.96 13.78 13.06
N SER A 319 -18.42 14.63 12.17
CA SER A 319 -17.45 15.62 12.61
C SER A 319 -18.01 16.51 13.72
N SER A 320 -17.29 16.65 14.84
CA SER A 320 -17.68 17.51 15.96
C SER A 320 -17.78 19.00 15.57
N THR A 321 -17.25 19.40 14.41
CA THR A 321 -17.37 20.76 13.88
C THR A 321 -18.64 20.95 13.06
N SER A 322 -19.28 19.88 12.58
CA SER A 322 -20.52 19.94 11.81
C SER A 322 -21.72 20.35 12.70
N PRO A 323 -22.76 20.99 12.16
CA PRO A 323 -23.96 21.32 12.91
C PRO A 323 -24.59 20.12 13.58
N ALA A 324 -24.71 18.98 12.87
CA ALA A 324 -25.28 17.75 13.40
C ALA A 324 -24.37 17.13 14.48
N GLY A 325 -23.04 17.10 14.28
CA GLY A 325 -22.11 16.54 15.26
C GLY A 325 -22.03 17.30 16.58
N ARG A 326 -22.33 18.62 16.57
CA ARG A 326 -22.40 19.43 17.80
C ARG A 326 -23.57 19.05 18.72
N LEU A 327 -24.61 18.45 18.16
CA LEU A 327 -25.80 18.03 18.89
C LEU A 327 -25.67 16.61 19.48
N CYS A 328 -24.65 15.86 19.09
CA CYS A 328 -24.45 14.50 19.56
C CYS A 328 -24.16 14.45 21.07
N LYS A 329 -24.72 13.45 21.74
CA LYS A 329 -24.50 13.16 23.18
C LYS A 329 -23.13 12.50 23.42
N TRP A 330 -22.62 11.78 22.44
CA TRP A 330 -21.37 11.06 22.52
C TRP A 330 -20.30 11.70 21.64
N LEU A 331 -19.07 11.70 22.13
CA LEU A 331 -17.91 12.20 21.41
C LEU A 331 -16.73 11.26 21.56
N VAL A 332 -16.26 10.70 20.45
CA VAL A 332 -14.98 9.99 20.41
C VAL A 332 -13.87 10.95 20.00
N VAL A 333 -12.80 10.97 20.78
CA VAL A 333 -11.62 11.81 20.55
C VAL A 333 -10.42 10.91 20.33
N GLN A 334 -9.70 11.11 19.21
CA GLN A 334 -8.42 10.47 18.98
C GLN A 334 -7.31 11.52 19.11
N GLY A 335 -6.20 11.13 19.73
CA GLY A 335 -5.03 12.01 19.87
C GLY A 335 -3.80 11.27 20.36
N ASN A 336 -2.65 11.92 20.18
CA ASN A 336 -1.33 11.41 20.57
C ASN A 336 -0.79 12.17 21.82
N SER A 337 -1.43 13.25 22.18
CA SER A 337 -1.06 14.09 23.30
C SER A 337 -2.24 14.33 24.29
N ARG A 338 -1.92 14.73 25.51
CA ARG A 338 -2.97 15.07 26.51
C ARG A 338 -3.85 16.23 26.05
N GLN A 339 -3.30 17.19 25.31
CA GLN A 339 -4.04 18.34 24.80
C GLN A 339 -5.04 17.95 23.72
N GLU A 340 -4.64 17.07 22.78
CA GLU A 340 -5.52 16.54 21.74
C GLU A 340 -6.67 15.70 22.32
N LEU A 341 -6.38 14.96 23.38
CA LEU A 341 -7.34 14.08 24.08
C LEU A 341 -8.20 14.83 25.11
N ALA A 342 -7.99 16.13 25.35
CA ALA A 342 -8.76 16.88 26.32
C ALA A 342 -10.24 16.95 25.92
N ALA A 343 -11.11 16.93 26.92
CA ALA A 343 -12.54 17.15 26.72
C ALA A 343 -12.79 18.51 26.05
N PRO A 344 -13.81 18.62 25.18
CA PRO A 344 -14.22 19.93 24.65
C PRO A 344 -14.76 20.80 25.78
N LYS A 345 -14.89 22.11 25.48
CA LYS A 345 -15.51 23.07 26.42
C LYS A 345 -16.95 22.61 26.73
N GLY A 346 -17.32 22.59 28.01
CA GLY A 346 -18.62 22.12 28.51
C GLY A 346 -18.49 20.97 29.48
N ARG A 347 -19.63 20.44 29.98
CA ARG A 347 -19.67 19.29 30.89
C ARG A 347 -19.63 17.99 30.05
N TRP A 348 -18.50 17.31 30.11
CA TRP A 348 -18.29 16.03 29.44
C TRP A 348 -17.64 15.07 30.40
N ASP A 349 -18.27 13.91 30.59
CA ASP A 349 -17.74 12.83 31.40
C ASP A 349 -16.96 11.85 30.55
N LEU A 350 -15.76 11.48 31.00
CA LEU A 350 -14.98 10.43 30.40
C LEU A 350 -15.56 9.06 30.74
N VAL A 351 -16.12 8.37 29.75
CA VAL A 351 -16.75 7.05 29.96
C VAL A 351 -15.75 5.92 29.67
N TRP A 352 -14.88 6.10 28.67
CA TRP A 352 -13.93 5.07 28.28
C TRP A 352 -12.64 5.68 27.69
N GLU A 353 -11.52 5.04 28.00
CA GLU A 353 -10.22 5.30 27.38
C GLU A 353 -9.60 3.98 26.93
N GLY A 354 -9.05 3.94 25.73
CA GLY A 354 -8.35 2.78 25.19
C GLY A 354 -7.45 3.10 24.03
N ASN A 355 -6.78 2.06 23.54
CA ASN A 355 -5.87 2.12 22.41
C ASN A 355 -5.86 0.78 21.67
N ARG A 356 -5.28 0.76 20.46
CA ARG A 356 -5.05 -0.51 19.75
C ARG A 356 -4.09 -1.39 20.55
N PRO A 357 -4.23 -2.72 20.47
CA PRO A 357 -3.32 -3.64 21.14
C PRO A 357 -1.86 -3.38 20.79
N GLY A 358 -1.03 -3.12 21.80
CA GLY A 358 0.41 -2.83 21.63
C GLY A 358 0.77 -1.43 21.08
N GLU A 359 -0.20 -0.56 20.79
CA GLU A 359 0.04 0.83 20.42
C GLU A 359 -0.15 1.74 21.62
N ARG A 360 0.91 2.42 22.06
CA ARG A 360 0.87 3.24 23.28
C ARG A 360 0.70 4.74 23.01
N ARG A 361 1.02 5.18 21.80
CA ARG A 361 1.00 6.60 21.45
C ARG A 361 -0.36 7.08 21.00
N GLU A 362 -1.07 6.24 20.24
CA GLU A 362 -2.39 6.56 19.73
C GLU A 362 -3.45 6.13 20.75
N LYS A 363 -4.16 7.10 21.31
CA LYS A 363 -5.21 6.87 22.30
C LYS A 363 -6.55 7.37 21.82
N PHE A 364 -7.59 6.71 22.31
CA PHE A 364 -8.97 7.06 22.07
C PHE A 364 -9.66 7.30 23.40
N ARG A 365 -10.48 8.35 23.47
CA ARG A 365 -11.34 8.65 24.62
C ARG A 365 -12.77 8.80 24.15
N LEU A 366 -13.70 8.19 24.87
CA LEU A 366 -15.12 8.36 24.66
C LEU A 366 -15.68 9.22 25.79
N TYR A 367 -16.30 10.32 25.39
CA TYR A 367 -16.95 11.25 26.29
C TYR A 367 -18.46 11.22 26.10
N ARG A 368 -19.20 11.36 27.20
CA ARG A 368 -20.65 11.55 27.24
C ARG A 368 -20.96 12.95 27.71
N ARG A 369 -21.89 13.62 27.07
CA ARG A 369 -22.38 14.94 27.50
C ARG A 369 -23.28 14.75 28.70
N ASP A 370 -23.06 15.49 29.79
CA ASP A 370 -23.91 15.53 30.95
C ASP A 370 -25.27 16.20 30.61
N GLU A 371 -26.36 15.47 30.79
CA GLU A 371 -27.73 15.91 30.45
C GLU A 371 -28.43 16.68 31.56
N GLN A 372 -27.73 16.99 32.67
CA GLN A 372 -28.37 17.74 33.75
C GLN A 372 -28.49 19.21 33.34
N PHE A 373 -29.53 19.49 32.55
CA PHE A 373 -30.44 20.66 32.61
C PHE A 373 -31.63 20.44 31.69
#